data_a134d039c85df0cad2b77a245581c9b4
#
_entry.id   a134d039c85df0cad2b77a245581c9b4
#
_cell.length_a   1.000
_cell.length_b   1.000
_cell.length_c   1.000
_cell.angle_alpha   90.00
_cell.angle_beta   90.00
_cell.angle_gamma   90.00
#
_symmetry.space_group_name_H-M   'P 1'
#
loop_
_entity.id
_entity.type
_entity.pdbx_description
1 polymer ?
#
loop_
_entity_poly.entity_id
_entity_poly.type
_entity_poly.pdbx_seq_one_letter_code
_entity_poly.pdbx_strand_id
1 'polypeptide(L)'
;DQNIEYMSKLFSDTEITRLKFDDFIANCLLGYSYKNEKNISDTAKNKMYADESDDNPAVKFLHKFSKDFTDFCKFINESNTDKINSKTFLFYDYFMLTKLLEDKNIVIKDRKLFYQWYKGFVIKNIQSKKTYDIDDDVYTFDRMLRKNNANIIQYRMNMYVNDIYANLL
;
A
#
# COMPACT_ATOMS: atom_id res chain seq x y z
N ASP A 1 -16.49 12.22 -7.10
CA ASP A 1 -15.22 12.02 -6.40
C ASP A 1 -14.15 11.54 -7.39
N GLN A 2 -13.17 12.39 -7.69
CA GLN A 2 -12.17 12.18 -8.74
C GLN A 2 -11.36 10.88 -8.56
N ASN A 3 -11.09 10.52 -7.31
CA ASN A 3 -10.32 9.30 -7.01
C ASN A 3 -11.12 8.03 -7.31
N ILE A 4 -12.43 8.05 -7.13
CA ILE A 4 -13.31 6.94 -7.51
C ILE A 4 -13.27 6.73 -9.03
N GLU A 5 -13.29 7.80 -9.82
CA GLU A 5 -13.18 7.70 -11.28
C GLU A 5 -11.85 7.06 -11.71
N TYR A 6 -10.73 7.49 -11.13
CA TYR A 6 -9.42 6.90 -11.42
C TYR A 6 -9.32 5.43 -11.01
N MET A 7 -9.95 5.04 -9.90
CA MET A 7 -9.89 3.69 -9.37
C MET A 7 -11.02 2.78 -9.86
N SER A 8 -11.97 3.30 -10.67
CA SER A 8 -13.13 2.54 -11.18
C SER A 8 -12.77 1.29 -11.96
N LYS A 9 -11.59 1.24 -12.57
CA LYS A 9 -11.07 0.04 -13.25
C LYS A 9 -10.59 -1.06 -12.28
N LEU A 10 -10.31 -0.70 -11.03
CA LEU A 10 -9.76 -1.59 -10.01
C LEU A 10 -10.81 -2.10 -9.04
N PHE A 11 -11.82 -1.29 -8.79
CA PHE A 11 -12.94 -1.60 -7.91
C PHE A 11 -14.22 -1.69 -8.73
N SER A 12 -14.97 -2.77 -8.58
CA SER A 12 -16.31 -2.89 -9.16
C SER A 12 -17.30 -1.94 -8.48
N ASP A 13 -18.41 -1.61 -9.16
CA ASP A 13 -19.47 -0.78 -8.58
C ASP A 13 -19.98 -1.34 -7.24
N THR A 14 -20.08 -2.67 -7.15
CA THR A 14 -20.45 -3.36 -5.90
C THR A 14 -19.44 -3.14 -4.79
N GLU A 15 -18.13 -3.11 -5.10
CA GLU A 15 -17.08 -2.86 -4.12
C GLU A 15 -17.06 -1.40 -3.68
N ILE A 16 -17.33 -0.46 -4.59
CA ILE A 16 -17.47 0.96 -4.27
C ILE A 16 -18.69 1.15 -3.38
N THR A 17 -19.84 0.57 -3.74
CA THR A 17 -21.09 0.64 -2.95
C THR A 17 -20.93 0.04 -1.54
N ARG A 18 -20.05 -0.97 -1.37
CA ARG A 18 -19.73 -1.57 -0.06
C ARG A 18 -18.64 -0.84 0.68
N LEU A 19 -18.30 0.37 0.30
CA LEU A 19 -17.28 1.22 0.92
C LEU A 19 -15.88 0.59 0.98
N LYS A 20 -15.58 -0.39 0.11
CA LYS A 20 -14.24 -1.00 0.07
C LYS A 20 -13.18 0.00 -0.39
N PHE A 21 -13.55 0.95 -1.23
CA PHE A 21 -12.65 2.00 -1.65
C PHE A 21 -12.36 2.97 -0.50
N ASP A 22 -13.39 3.34 0.27
CA ASP A 22 -13.22 4.19 1.46
C ASP A 22 -12.35 3.51 2.51
N ASP A 23 -12.55 2.20 2.73
CA ASP A 23 -11.70 1.40 3.60
C ASP A 23 -10.25 1.36 3.11
N PHE A 24 -10.03 1.25 1.81
CA PHE A 24 -8.71 1.32 1.20
C PHE A 24 -8.03 2.67 1.43
N ILE A 25 -8.77 3.79 1.24
CA ILE A 25 -8.28 5.15 1.53
C ILE A 25 -7.89 5.25 3.01
N ALA A 26 -8.76 4.78 3.92
CA ALA A 26 -8.52 4.81 5.36
C ALA A 26 -7.27 4.00 5.75
N ASN A 27 -7.08 2.84 5.14
CA ASN A 27 -5.88 2.02 5.35
C ASN A 27 -4.62 2.74 4.88
N CYS A 28 -4.67 3.37 3.70
CA CYS A 28 -3.55 4.15 3.16
C CYS A 28 -3.24 5.38 4.02
N LEU A 29 -4.26 6.10 4.50
CA LEU A 29 -4.09 7.24 5.39
C LEU A 29 -3.45 6.82 6.73
N LEU A 30 -3.92 5.72 7.31
CA LEU A 30 -3.36 5.18 8.54
C LEU A 30 -1.89 4.79 8.37
N GLY A 31 -1.56 4.02 7.32
CA GLY A 31 -0.18 3.63 7.02
C GLY A 31 0.72 4.83 6.76
N TYR A 32 0.24 5.80 5.99
CA TYR A 32 0.95 7.03 5.66
C TYR A 32 1.25 7.88 6.90
N SER A 33 0.23 8.10 7.74
CA SER A 33 0.33 8.97 8.92
C SER A 33 1.23 8.38 10.02
N TYR A 34 1.25 7.06 10.16
CA TYR A 34 2.02 6.34 11.17
C TYR A 34 3.18 5.53 10.61
N LYS A 35 3.56 5.73 9.34
CA LYS A 35 4.71 5.06 8.67
C LYS A 35 4.71 3.53 8.81
N ASN A 36 3.54 2.92 8.73
CA ASN A 36 3.33 1.48 8.93
C ASN A 36 3.65 0.96 10.34
N GLU A 37 3.76 1.82 11.34
CA GLU A 37 4.00 1.40 12.74
C GLU A 37 2.74 0.91 13.45
N LYS A 38 1.57 1.09 12.84
CA LYS A 38 0.27 0.64 13.36
C LYS A 38 -0.30 -0.50 12.53
N ASN A 39 -0.99 -1.42 13.21
CA ASN A 39 -1.80 -2.40 12.49
C ASN A 39 -2.91 -1.71 11.70
N ILE A 40 -3.17 -2.20 10.49
CA ILE A 40 -4.29 -1.73 9.67
C ILE A 40 -5.52 -2.54 10.07
N SER A 41 -6.21 -2.10 11.10
CA SER A 41 -7.41 -2.73 11.64
C SER A 41 -8.50 -1.70 11.87
N ASP A 42 -9.75 -2.15 11.96
CA ASP A 42 -10.87 -1.26 12.25
C ASP A 42 -10.68 -0.53 13.59
N THR A 43 -10.13 -1.23 14.59
CA THR A 43 -9.80 -0.61 15.87
C THR A 43 -8.79 0.53 15.72
N ALA A 44 -7.74 0.35 14.90
CA ALA A 44 -6.74 1.40 14.68
C ALA A 44 -7.32 2.57 13.88
N LYS A 45 -8.14 2.29 12.85
CA LYS A 45 -8.85 3.32 12.09
C LYS A 45 -9.80 4.12 12.96
N ASN A 46 -10.60 3.44 13.79
CA ASN A 46 -11.52 4.10 14.71
C ASN A 46 -10.80 5.00 15.71
N LYS A 47 -9.64 4.57 16.24
CA LYS A 47 -8.81 5.40 17.12
C LYS A 47 -8.25 6.62 16.39
N MET A 48 -7.80 6.46 15.15
CA MET A 48 -7.32 7.56 14.32
C MET A 48 -8.41 8.61 14.07
N TYR A 49 -9.64 8.17 13.77
CA TYR A 49 -10.76 9.08 13.52
C TYR A 49 -11.34 9.70 14.80
N ALA A 50 -11.25 9.01 15.93
CA ALA A 50 -11.73 9.52 17.22
C ALA A 50 -10.73 10.45 17.92
N ASP A 51 -9.51 10.56 17.42
CA ASP A 51 -8.50 11.46 17.98
C ASP A 51 -8.73 12.89 17.47
N GLU A 52 -9.38 13.70 18.31
CA GLU A 52 -9.69 15.11 18.04
C GLU A 52 -8.52 16.06 18.41
N SER A 53 -7.37 15.51 18.80
CA SER A 53 -6.22 16.32 19.19
C SER A 53 -5.58 17.02 17.98
N ASP A 54 -5.04 18.22 18.21
CA ASP A 54 -4.26 18.96 17.21
C ASP A 54 -2.99 18.19 16.79
N ASP A 55 -2.59 17.20 17.58
CA ASP A 55 -1.43 16.35 17.34
C ASP A 55 -1.75 15.09 16.53
N ASN A 56 -3.01 14.85 16.17
CA ASN A 56 -3.40 13.70 15.34
C ASN A 56 -2.60 13.69 14.03
N PRO A 57 -1.74 12.67 13.80
CA PRO A 57 -0.93 12.60 12.58
C PRO A 57 -1.77 12.55 11.31
N ALA A 58 -2.96 11.93 11.35
CA ALA A 58 -3.84 11.86 10.18
C ALA A 58 -4.31 13.24 9.75
N VAL A 59 -4.60 14.14 10.70
CA VAL A 59 -4.98 15.53 10.42
C VAL A 59 -3.78 16.32 9.90
N LYS A 60 -2.62 16.20 10.54
CA LYS A 60 -1.39 16.88 10.12
C LYS A 60 -0.96 16.55 8.70
N PHE A 61 -1.09 15.30 8.30
CA PHE A 61 -0.66 14.83 6.97
C PHE A 61 -1.76 14.82 5.92
N LEU A 62 -3.01 15.11 6.27
CA LEU A 62 -4.16 14.95 5.39
C LEU A 62 -4.01 15.65 4.04
N HIS A 63 -3.53 16.89 4.03
CA HIS A 63 -3.36 17.65 2.79
C HIS A 63 -2.31 17.01 1.85
N LYS A 64 -1.14 16.67 2.41
CA LYS A 64 -0.08 16.02 1.65
C LYS A 64 -0.52 14.63 1.19
N PHE A 65 -1.13 13.84 2.08
CA PHE A 65 -1.69 12.54 1.74
C PHE A 65 -2.69 12.63 0.60
N SER A 66 -3.64 13.57 0.66
CA SER A 66 -4.67 13.72 -0.38
C SER A 66 -4.06 13.95 -1.76
N LYS A 67 -3.04 14.82 -1.84
CA LYS A 67 -2.31 15.08 -3.08
C LYS A 67 -1.59 13.82 -3.58
N ASP A 68 -0.79 13.20 -2.74
CA ASP A 68 0.01 12.03 -3.07
C ASP A 68 -0.87 10.84 -3.47
N PHE A 69 -1.99 10.67 -2.77
CA PHE A 69 -2.94 9.60 -3.05
C PHE A 69 -3.68 9.83 -4.38
N THR A 70 -4.05 11.06 -4.69
CA THR A 70 -4.67 11.40 -5.99
C THR A 70 -3.70 11.14 -7.14
N ASP A 71 -2.44 11.54 -7.01
CA ASP A 71 -1.40 11.27 -8.00
C ASP A 71 -1.17 9.75 -8.18
N PHE A 72 -1.21 9.00 -7.09
CA PHE A 72 -1.13 7.54 -7.13
C PHE A 72 -2.32 6.93 -7.87
N CYS A 73 -3.56 7.31 -7.54
CA CYS A 73 -4.77 6.81 -8.20
C CYS A 73 -4.74 7.08 -9.71
N LYS A 74 -4.35 8.28 -10.11
CA LYS A 74 -4.18 8.66 -11.51
C LYS A 74 -3.15 7.79 -12.21
N PHE A 75 -1.96 7.62 -11.61
CA PHE A 75 -0.90 6.79 -12.17
C PHE A 75 -1.34 5.33 -12.34
N ILE A 76 -2.01 4.75 -11.33
CA ILE A 76 -2.51 3.38 -11.41
C ILE A 76 -3.56 3.23 -12.50
N ASN A 77 -4.48 4.19 -12.64
CA ASN A 77 -5.47 4.17 -13.72
C ASN A 77 -4.83 4.20 -15.11
N GLU A 78 -3.79 5.01 -15.30
CA GLU A 78 -3.06 5.13 -16.56
C GLU A 78 -2.18 3.90 -16.86
N SER A 79 -1.69 3.22 -15.82
CA SER A 79 -0.71 2.13 -15.93
C SER A 79 -1.33 0.73 -15.96
N ASN A 80 -2.59 0.60 -15.54
CA ASN A 80 -3.29 -0.69 -15.50
C ASN A 80 -4.06 -0.94 -16.78
N THR A 81 -3.54 -1.84 -17.59
CA THR A 81 -4.23 -2.40 -18.75
C THR A 81 -5.00 -3.66 -18.40
N ASP A 82 -4.64 -4.34 -17.30
CA ASP A 82 -5.24 -5.60 -16.89
C ASP A 82 -6.05 -5.42 -15.60
N LYS A 83 -7.23 -6.06 -15.54
CA LYS A 83 -7.97 -6.22 -14.28
C LYS A 83 -7.11 -7.06 -13.33
N ILE A 84 -6.37 -6.38 -12.47
CA ILE A 84 -5.70 -7.07 -11.37
C ILE A 84 -6.82 -7.52 -10.44
N ASN A 85 -7.08 -8.82 -10.41
CA ASN A 85 -8.01 -9.39 -9.46
C ASN A 85 -7.69 -8.88 -8.04
N SER A 86 -8.45 -7.89 -7.63
CA SER A 86 -8.78 -7.36 -6.31
C SER A 86 -7.86 -7.74 -5.15
N LYS A 87 -6.57 -7.46 -5.24
CA LYS A 87 -5.73 -7.47 -4.03
C LYS A 87 -5.43 -6.02 -3.65
N THR A 88 -6.37 -5.38 -2.96
CA THR A 88 -6.20 -4.02 -2.40
C THR A 88 -4.88 -3.84 -1.66
N PHE A 89 -4.38 -4.91 -1.03
CA PHE A 89 -3.06 -4.93 -0.39
C PHE A 89 -1.88 -4.71 -1.35
N LEU A 90 -1.99 -5.11 -2.61
CA LEU A 90 -0.94 -4.84 -3.60
C LEU A 90 -0.81 -3.35 -3.88
N PHE A 91 -1.94 -2.65 -3.98
CA PHE A 91 -1.94 -1.22 -4.19
C PHE A 91 -1.52 -0.45 -2.94
N TYR A 92 -1.93 -0.94 -1.77
CA TYR A 92 -1.47 -0.42 -0.49
C TYR A 92 0.06 -0.52 -0.38
N ASP A 93 0.61 -1.71 -0.59
CA ASP A 93 2.05 -1.93 -0.51
C ASP A 93 2.81 -1.05 -1.52
N TYR A 94 2.32 -0.95 -2.77
CA TYR A 94 2.96 -0.10 -3.77
C TYR A 94 2.94 1.39 -3.38
N PHE A 95 1.81 1.89 -2.91
CA PHE A 95 1.69 3.26 -2.44
C PHE A 95 2.65 3.54 -1.29
N MET A 96 2.64 2.67 -0.27
CA MET A 96 3.51 2.83 0.90
C MET A 96 5.00 2.67 0.56
N LEU A 97 5.34 1.78 -0.38
CA LEU A 97 6.72 1.63 -0.85
C LEU A 97 7.22 2.90 -1.53
N THR A 98 6.41 3.54 -2.38
CA THR A 98 6.81 4.80 -3.01
C THR A 98 7.10 5.90 -1.98
N LYS A 99 6.31 5.96 -0.90
CA LYS A 99 6.52 6.93 0.19
C LYS A 99 7.76 6.60 1.02
N LEU A 100 7.99 5.33 1.30
CA LEU A 100 9.19 4.89 2.01
C LEU A 100 10.47 5.22 1.24
N LEU A 101 10.48 5.06 -0.08
CA LEU A 101 11.63 5.41 -0.93
C LEU A 101 11.84 6.92 -0.96
N GLU A 102 10.77 7.70 -1.04
CA GLU A 102 10.82 9.16 -0.95
C GLU A 102 11.44 9.62 0.38
N ASP A 103 11.00 9.05 1.51
CA ASP A 103 11.58 9.32 2.85
C ASP A 103 13.07 8.96 2.93
N LYS A 104 13.52 7.98 2.14
CA LYS A 104 14.94 7.58 2.03
C LYS A 104 15.73 8.38 0.99
N ASN A 105 15.13 9.40 0.37
CA ASN A 105 15.69 10.18 -0.72
C ASN A 105 16.07 9.33 -1.96
N ILE A 106 15.38 8.22 -2.18
CA ILE A 106 15.55 7.38 -3.37
C ILE A 106 14.57 7.87 -4.44
N VAL A 107 15.11 8.37 -5.54
CA VAL A 107 14.30 8.93 -6.64
C VAL A 107 13.95 7.85 -7.65
N ILE A 108 12.65 7.63 -7.85
CA ILE A 108 12.12 6.77 -8.91
C ILE A 108 12.12 7.56 -10.22
N LYS A 109 13.11 7.31 -11.10
CA LYS A 109 13.26 8.02 -12.39
C LYS A 109 12.16 7.63 -13.38
N ASP A 110 11.80 6.35 -13.44
CA ASP A 110 10.77 5.84 -14.33
C ASP A 110 9.73 5.06 -13.52
N ARG A 111 8.59 5.69 -13.28
CA ARG A 111 7.50 5.10 -12.50
C ARG A 111 6.88 3.86 -13.16
N LYS A 112 6.87 3.79 -14.51
CA LYS A 112 6.29 2.65 -15.24
C LYS A 112 7.19 1.42 -15.11
N LEU A 113 8.49 1.59 -15.31
CA LEU A 113 9.47 0.50 -15.10
C LEU A 113 9.49 0.05 -13.65
N PHE A 114 9.43 0.97 -12.70
CA PHE A 114 9.36 0.64 -11.28
C PHE A 114 8.09 -0.15 -10.93
N TYR A 115 6.94 0.22 -11.48
CA TYR A 115 5.71 -0.52 -11.28
C TYR A 115 5.73 -1.91 -11.94
N GLN A 116 6.35 -2.05 -13.11
CA GLN A 116 6.56 -3.36 -13.75
C GLN A 116 7.46 -4.26 -12.90
N TRP A 117 8.56 -3.72 -12.38
CA TRP A 117 9.41 -4.43 -11.42
C TRP A 117 8.62 -4.88 -10.20
N TYR A 118 7.85 -3.98 -9.59
CA TYR A 118 7.02 -4.29 -8.42
C TYR A 118 6.06 -5.46 -8.70
N LYS A 119 5.34 -5.41 -9.81
CA LYS A 119 4.44 -6.51 -10.21
C LYS A 119 5.21 -7.82 -10.41
N GLY A 120 6.34 -7.77 -11.07
CA GLY A 120 7.22 -8.92 -11.29
C GLY A 120 7.73 -9.52 -9.98
N PHE A 121 8.18 -8.68 -9.05
CA PHE A 121 8.61 -9.09 -7.71
C PHE A 121 7.48 -9.83 -6.97
N VAL A 122 6.28 -9.26 -6.95
CA VAL A 122 5.12 -9.85 -6.27
C VAL A 122 4.78 -11.22 -6.87
N ILE A 123 4.66 -11.31 -8.19
CA ILE A 123 4.33 -12.57 -8.89
C ILE A 123 5.38 -13.64 -8.59
N LYS A 124 6.67 -13.31 -8.72
CA LYS A 124 7.79 -14.22 -8.44
C LYS A 124 7.73 -14.77 -7.01
N ASN A 125 7.49 -13.90 -6.02
CA ASN A 125 7.45 -14.32 -4.62
C ASN A 125 6.19 -15.14 -4.27
N ILE A 126 5.05 -14.86 -4.89
CA ILE A 126 3.86 -15.71 -4.76
C ILE A 126 4.12 -17.10 -5.36
N GLN A 127 4.72 -17.17 -6.54
CA GLN A 127 4.97 -18.42 -7.25
C GLN A 127 6.05 -19.29 -6.59
N SER A 128 7.03 -18.65 -5.91
CA SER A 128 8.13 -19.36 -5.26
C SER A 128 7.67 -20.28 -4.12
N LYS A 129 6.51 -20.00 -3.52
CA LYS A 129 5.99 -20.68 -2.31
C LYS A 129 6.99 -20.72 -1.15
N LYS A 130 8.02 -19.88 -1.21
CA LYS A 130 9.00 -19.76 -0.13
C LYS A 130 8.30 -19.33 1.15
N THR A 131 8.75 -19.86 2.27
CA THR A 131 8.24 -19.53 3.60
C THR A 131 9.18 -18.62 4.35
N TYR A 132 8.63 -17.83 5.25
CA TYR A 132 9.32 -16.85 6.08
C TYR A 132 8.80 -16.95 7.50
N ASP A 133 9.72 -16.99 8.47
CA ASP A 133 9.39 -17.01 9.89
C ASP A 133 9.30 -15.57 10.40
N ILE A 134 8.14 -15.22 10.94
CA ILE A 134 7.86 -13.88 11.48
C ILE A 134 7.05 -14.07 12.77
N ASP A 135 7.62 -13.65 13.92
CA ASP A 135 6.98 -13.72 15.23
C ASP A 135 6.44 -15.13 15.57
N ASP A 136 7.28 -16.16 15.43
CA ASP A 136 6.96 -17.57 15.69
C ASP A 136 5.90 -18.19 14.76
N ASP A 137 5.47 -17.46 13.74
CA ASP A 137 4.56 -17.94 12.71
C ASP A 137 5.25 -18.08 11.35
N VAL A 138 4.79 -19.01 10.52
CA VAL A 138 5.31 -19.28 9.18
C VAL A 138 4.36 -18.76 8.10
N TYR A 139 4.88 -17.92 7.22
CA TYR A 139 4.11 -17.28 6.16
C TYR A 139 4.70 -17.55 4.78
N THR A 140 3.86 -17.82 3.78
CA THR A 140 4.19 -17.59 2.37
C THR A 140 3.98 -16.11 2.05
N PHE A 141 4.59 -15.61 0.96
CA PHE A 141 4.42 -14.22 0.55
C PHE A 141 2.94 -13.88 0.28
N ASP A 142 2.18 -14.77 -0.38
CA ASP A 142 0.73 -14.57 -0.60
C ASP A 142 -0.05 -14.48 0.72
N ARG A 143 0.33 -15.27 1.74
CA ARG A 143 -0.29 -15.19 3.06
C ARG A 143 0.06 -13.89 3.77
N MET A 144 1.31 -13.41 3.65
CA MET A 144 1.71 -12.10 4.20
C MET A 144 0.93 -10.94 3.58
N LEU A 145 0.67 -10.96 2.27
CA LEU A 145 -0.10 -9.92 1.59
C LEU A 145 -1.51 -9.72 2.14
N ARG A 146 -2.06 -10.72 2.82
CA ARG A 146 -3.41 -10.69 3.42
C ARG A 146 -3.40 -10.27 4.90
N LYS A 147 -2.25 -9.89 5.43
CA LYS A 147 -2.08 -9.53 6.84
C LYS A 147 -1.96 -8.02 7.03
N ASN A 148 -2.64 -7.54 8.05
CA ASN A 148 -2.74 -6.13 8.41
C ASN A 148 -1.87 -5.75 9.63
N ASN A 149 -1.05 -6.70 10.11
CA ASN A 149 -0.15 -6.47 11.23
C ASN A 149 1.03 -5.60 10.80
N ALA A 150 1.38 -4.63 11.62
CA ALA A 150 2.46 -3.68 11.31
C ALA A 150 3.80 -4.36 11.05
N ASN A 151 4.18 -5.34 11.87
CA ASN A 151 5.42 -6.12 11.72
C ASN A 151 5.48 -6.89 10.40
N ILE A 152 4.36 -7.49 9.94
CA ILE A 152 4.29 -8.21 8.68
C ILE A 152 4.34 -7.23 7.49
N ILE A 153 3.67 -6.07 7.61
CA ILE A 153 3.76 -5.01 6.60
C ILE A 153 5.20 -4.51 6.49
N GLN A 154 5.86 -4.21 7.60
CA GLN A 154 7.25 -3.77 7.62
C GLN A 154 8.20 -4.83 7.05
N TYR A 155 7.95 -6.12 7.34
CA TYR A 155 8.72 -7.21 6.76
C TYR A 155 8.62 -7.20 5.22
N ARG A 156 7.42 -7.07 4.65
CA ARG A 156 7.25 -6.94 3.19
C ARG A 156 7.96 -5.70 2.64
N MET A 157 7.83 -4.55 3.30
CA MET A 157 8.53 -3.33 2.89
C MET A 157 10.04 -3.53 2.84
N ASN A 158 10.63 -4.22 3.84
CA ASN A 158 12.05 -4.55 3.85
C ASN A 158 12.44 -5.49 2.71
N MET A 159 11.58 -6.46 2.37
CA MET A 159 11.83 -7.35 1.21
C MET A 159 11.90 -6.55 -0.10
N TYR A 160 10.96 -5.62 -0.33
CA TYR A 160 10.98 -4.74 -1.50
C TYR A 160 12.24 -3.88 -1.55
N VAL A 161 12.56 -3.22 -0.44
CA VAL A 161 13.74 -2.33 -0.35
C VAL A 161 15.02 -3.10 -0.59
N ASN A 162 15.19 -4.29 0.00
CA ASN A 162 16.37 -5.13 -0.21
C ASN A 162 16.52 -5.55 -1.68
N ASP A 163 15.43 -5.91 -2.36
CA ASP A 163 15.48 -6.26 -3.79
C ASP A 163 15.81 -5.04 -4.67
N ILE A 164 15.30 -3.85 -4.31
CA ILE A 164 15.65 -2.60 -5.00
C ILE A 164 17.14 -2.33 -4.91
N TYR A 165 17.71 -2.42 -3.71
CA TYR A 165 19.16 -2.23 -3.54
C TYR A 165 20.01 -3.27 -4.26
N ALA A 166 19.54 -4.50 -4.35
CA ALA A 166 20.28 -5.58 -5.00
C ALA A 166 20.20 -5.54 -6.54
N ASN A 167 19.08 -5.03 -7.11
CA ASN A 167 18.78 -5.24 -8.52
C ASN A 167 18.47 -3.94 -9.31
N LEU A 168 18.21 -2.81 -8.65
CA LEU A 168 17.81 -1.57 -9.32
C LEU A 168 18.75 -0.37 -9.05
N LEU A 169 19.56 -0.40 -8.02
CA LEU A 169 20.55 0.62 -7.66
C LEU A 169 21.97 0.09 -7.81
#